data_5fb64c3534dd45257deeae437cfc726b
#
_entry.id   5fb64c3534dd45257deeae437cfc726b
#
_cell.length_a   1.000
_cell.length_b   1.000
_cell.length_c   1.000
_cell.angle_alpha   90.00
_cell.angle_beta   90.00
_cell.angle_gamma   90.00
#
_symmetry.space_group_name_H-M   'P 1'
#
loop_
_entity.id
_entity.type
_entity.pdbx_description
1 polymer ?
#
loop_
_entity_poly.entity_id
_entity_poly.type
_entity_poly.pdbx_seq_one_letter_code
_entity_poly.pdbx_strand_id
1 'polypeptide(L)'
;MLSEILLSNILVISKKGKVLGVSIWPGVDEIEELIEDQVGGYVDKMLNERLLSVLSTKENVNLATLGFAEENVKKYQAIITPIDIAGERLGTLFIYKSDSQYDIDDIILSEYGTTVVGLEMMRSVNEENAEETRKVQIVKSAISTLSFSELEAIIHIFEELDGNEGILVASKIADRVGITRSVIVNALRKFESAGVIESRSSGMKGTYIKVLNDVVFDELKAIKASNSNLK
;
A
#
# COMPACT_ATOMS: atom_id res chain seq x y z
N MET A 1 17.34 -4.99 18.62
CA MET A 1 18.68 -5.59 18.31
C MET A 1 19.63 -4.59 17.68
N LEU A 2 19.43 -4.02 16.47
CA LEU A 2 20.38 -3.04 15.90
C LEU A 2 20.49 -1.76 16.75
N SER A 3 19.38 -1.23 17.24
CA SER A 3 19.31 -0.08 18.15
C SER A 3 20.08 -0.30 19.47
N GLU A 4 20.03 -1.51 20.01
CA GLU A 4 20.76 -1.90 21.23
C GLU A 4 22.27 -2.00 20.98
N ILE A 5 22.68 -2.53 19.82
CA ILE A 5 24.10 -2.66 19.47
C ILE A 5 24.72 -1.28 19.22
N LEU A 6 24.00 -0.42 18.50
CA LEU A 6 24.47 0.94 18.16
C LEU A 6 24.20 1.96 19.27
N LEU A 7 23.49 1.56 20.34
CA LEU A 7 23.06 2.47 21.43
C LEU A 7 22.36 3.72 20.87
N SER A 8 21.51 3.55 19.88
CA SER A 8 20.98 4.62 19.03
C SER A 8 19.49 4.46 18.77
N ASN A 9 18.82 5.58 18.54
CA ASN A 9 17.48 5.59 17.98
C ASN A 9 17.54 5.37 16.47
N ILE A 10 16.61 4.59 15.95
CA ILE A 10 16.58 4.19 14.54
C ILE A 10 15.20 4.44 13.95
N LEU A 11 15.16 5.09 12.79
CA LEU A 11 13.95 5.26 11.98
C LEU A 11 14.17 4.66 10.60
N VAL A 12 13.16 3.93 10.12
CA VAL A 12 13.05 3.48 8.73
C VAL A 12 12.02 4.36 8.04
N ILE A 13 12.47 5.12 7.05
CA ILE A 13 11.64 6.09 6.33
C ILE A 13 11.55 5.65 4.86
N SER A 14 10.33 5.53 4.33
CA SER A 14 10.12 5.19 2.93
C SER A 14 10.53 6.33 1.99
N LYS A 15 10.69 6.04 0.71
CA LYS A 15 10.94 7.04 -0.34
C LYS A 15 9.91 8.19 -0.35
N LYS A 16 8.67 7.93 0.07
CA LYS A 16 7.60 8.94 0.17
C LYS A 16 7.60 9.70 1.51
N GLY A 17 8.56 9.45 2.38
CA GLY A 17 8.65 10.08 3.70
C GLY A 17 7.80 9.42 4.79
N LYS A 18 7.14 8.28 4.53
CA LYS A 18 6.37 7.56 5.54
C LYS A 18 7.30 6.83 6.50
N VAL A 19 7.07 6.98 7.79
CA VAL A 19 7.79 6.24 8.84
C VAL A 19 7.27 4.81 8.88
N LEU A 20 8.11 3.86 8.50
CA LEU A 20 7.78 2.44 8.41
C LEU A 20 8.11 1.69 9.70
N GLY A 21 9.09 2.18 10.45
CA GLY A 21 9.49 1.58 11.72
C GLY A 21 10.35 2.52 12.54
N VAL A 22 10.23 2.38 13.86
CA VAL A 22 11.00 3.13 14.85
C VAL A 22 11.52 2.15 15.90
N SER A 23 12.76 2.32 16.32
CA SER A 23 13.34 1.60 17.45
C SER A 23 14.06 2.62 18.35
N ILE A 24 13.56 2.77 19.56
CA ILE A 24 14.05 3.75 20.52
C ILE A 24 15.01 3.06 21.49
N TRP A 25 16.16 3.71 21.74
CA TRP A 25 17.12 3.31 22.77
C TRP A 25 16.91 4.17 24.03
N PRO A 26 16.71 3.59 25.21
CA PRO A 26 16.36 4.34 26.43
C PRO A 26 17.38 5.38 26.88
N GLY A 27 18.62 5.29 26.39
CA GLY A 27 19.71 6.24 26.71
C GLY A 27 19.79 7.44 25.77
N VAL A 28 18.91 7.56 24.78
CA VAL A 28 18.91 8.64 23.79
C VAL A 28 17.55 9.30 23.77
N ASP A 29 17.51 10.60 24.07
CA ASP A 29 16.26 11.36 23.99
C ASP A 29 15.70 11.37 22.57
N GLU A 30 14.39 11.37 22.46
CA GLU A 30 13.70 11.49 21.18
C GLU A 30 13.76 12.94 20.69
N ILE A 31 13.92 13.12 19.39
CA ILE A 31 13.83 14.41 18.73
C ILE A 31 12.38 14.60 18.31
N GLU A 32 11.63 15.44 19.04
CA GLU A 32 10.19 15.67 18.83
C GLU A 32 9.86 16.02 17.37
N GLU A 33 10.68 16.84 16.73
CA GLU A 33 10.50 17.25 15.31
C GLU A 33 10.63 16.08 14.29
N LEU A 34 11.24 14.95 14.69
CA LEU A 34 11.37 13.75 13.87
C LEU A 34 10.19 12.79 14.03
N ILE A 35 9.52 12.83 15.18
CA ILE A 35 8.57 11.81 15.62
C ILE A 35 7.24 12.48 16.01
N GLU A 36 6.81 13.51 15.28
CA GLU A 36 5.48 14.10 15.46
C GLU A 36 4.38 13.06 15.29
N ASP A 37 4.61 12.06 14.41
CA ASP A 37 3.69 10.96 14.19
C ASP A 37 4.39 9.61 14.38
N GLN A 38 3.76 8.74 15.13
CA GLN A 38 4.16 7.33 15.33
C GLN A 38 4.34 6.61 14.01
N VAL A 39 4.79 5.35 14.04
CA VAL A 39 4.86 4.48 12.87
C VAL A 39 3.57 4.59 12.01
N GLY A 40 3.73 4.93 10.74
CA GLY A 40 2.62 5.21 9.81
C GLY A 40 2.44 6.68 9.46
N GLY A 41 2.96 7.61 10.27
CA GLY A 41 3.02 9.04 9.96
C GLY A 41 4.08 9.38 8.92
N TYR A 42 4.25 10.68 8.63
CA TYR A 42 5.18 11.17 7.62
C TYR A 42 6.15 12.18 8.25
N VAL A 43 7.42 12.08 7.88
CA VAL A 43 8.40 13.13 8.21
C VAL A 43 8.12 14.37 7.36
N ASP A 44 8.63 15.53 7.83
CA ASP A 44 8.55 16.77 7.07
C ASP A 44 9.07 16.61 5.64
N LYS A 45 8.41 17.24 4.67
CA LYS A 45 8.73 17.10 3.26
C LYS A 45 10.15 17.56 2.92
N MET A 46 10.59 18.69 3.50
CA MET A 46 11.95 19.22 3.26
C MET A 46 13.01 18.32 3.86
N LEU A 47 12.72 17.75 5.04
CA LEU A 47 13.59 16.75 5.67
C LEU A 47 13.70 15.51 4.75
N ASN A 48 12.58 14.99 4.27
CA ASN A 48 12.60 13.82 3.37
C ASN A 48 13.41 14.08 2.08
N GLU A 49 13.26 15.25 1.47
CA GLU A 49 14.04 15.64 0.27
C GLU A 49 15.55 15.67 0.56
N ARG A 50 15.96 16.20 1.72
CA ARG A 50 17.36 16.20 2.16
C ARG A 50 17.89 14.80 2.43
N LEU A 51 17.12 13.94 3.09
CA LEU A 51 17.49 12.54 3.30
C LEU A 51 17.64 11.78 1.97
N LEU A 52 16.75 12.01 1.01
CA LEU A 52 16.83 11.39 -0.31
C LEU A 52 18.00 11.89 -1.16
N SER A 53 18.52 13.10 -0.90
CA SER A 53 19.70 13.63 -1.57
C SER A 53 21.00 12.93 -1.14
N VAL A 54 20.97 12.17 -0.05
CA VAL A 54 22.10 11.36 0.41
C VAL A 54 22.17 10.08 -0.45
N LEU A 55 23.21 9.97 -1.26
CA LEU A 55 23.39 8.87 -2.23
C LEU A 55 24.28 7.73 -1.72
N SER A 56 25.00 7.95 -0.63
CA SER A 56 25.82 6.95 0.05
C SER A 56 25.76 7.19 1.56
N THR A 57 26.10 6.18 2.35
CA THR A 57 26.15 6.31 3.80
C THR A 57 26.93 7.55 4.24
N LYS A 58 26.35 8.33 5.10
CA LYS A 58 26.94 9.50 5.76
C LYS A 58 26.95 9.26 7.24
N GLU A 59 28.13 9.29 7.83
CA GLU A 59 28.35 9.15 9.27
C GLU A 59 28.55 10.51 9.94
N ASN A 60 28.27 10.54 11.21
CA ASN A 60 28.50 11.71 12.08
C ASN A 60 27.94 13.01 11.52
N VAL A 61 26.73 12.90 10.93
CA VAL A 61 26.03 14.03 10.32
C VAL A 61 25.47 14.92 11.44
N ASN A 62 25.81 16.21 11.39
CA ASN A 62 25.17 17.21 12.24
C ASN A 62 23.73 17.46 11.75
N LEU A 63 22.76 17.24 12.62
CA LEU A 63 21.34 17.34 12.30
C LEU A 63 20.90 18.75 11.90
N ALA A 64 21.61 19.80 12.31
CA ALA A 64 21.33 21.17 11.85
C ALA A 64 21.45 21.29 10.32
N THR A 65 22.29 20.49 9.68
CA THR A 65 22.40 20.46 8.21
C THR A 65 21.18 19.89 7.52
N LEU A 66 20.37 19.15 8.26
CA LEU A 66 19.09 18.60 7.80
C LEU A 66 17.91 19.55 8.05
N GLY A 67 18.17 20.71 8.68
CA GLY A 67 17.18 21.75 8.90
C GLY A 67 16.57 21.79 10.29
N PHE A 68 17.05 21.00 11.22
CA PHE A 68 16.66 21.08 12.61
C PHE A 68 17.25 22.32 13.27
N ALA A 69 16.55 22.87 14.28
CA ALA A 69 17.06 23.98 15.06
C ALA A 69 18.33 23.56 15.81
N GLU A 70 19.44 24.30 15.63
CA GLU A 70 20.76 23.93 16.16
C GLU A 70 20.74 23.73 17.67
N GLU A 71 19.96 24.54 18.40
CA GLU A 71 19.84 24.47 19.86
C GLU A 71 19.29 23.11 20.33
N ASN A 72 18.38 22.50 19.54
CA ASN A 72 17.72 21.25 19.89
C ASN A 72 18.55 20.02 19.54
N VAL A 73 19.45 20.13 18.55
CA VAL A 73 20.09 18.94 17.94
C VAL A 73 21.60 18.90 18.06
N LYS A 74 22.24 19.91 18.67
CA LYS A 74 23.69 20.03 18.75
C LYS A 74 24.40 18.83 19.37
N LYS A 75 23.73 18.15 20.31
CA LYS A 75 24.27 16.97 21.00
C LYS A 75 24.21 15.70 20.18
N TYR A 76 23.42 15.68 19.08
CA TYR A 76 23.18 14.47 18.32
C TYR A 76 24.11 14.35 17.12
N GLN A 77 24.52 13.12 16.86
CA GLN A 77 25.18 12.68 15.63
C GLN A 77 24.32 11.65 14.94
N ALA A 78 24.29 11.66 13.61
CA ALA A 78 23.49 10.71 12.87
C ALA A 78 24.32 9.92 11.82
N ILE A 79 23.85 8.68 11.55
CA ILE A 79 24.14 7.95 10.34
C ILE A 79 22.90 8.02 9.45
N ILE A 80 23.10 8.36 8.20
CA ILE A 80 22.08 8.38 7.17
C ILE A 80 22.49 7.39 6.09
N THR A 81 21.75 6.29 5.97
CA THR A 81 22.07 5.25 4.99
C THR A 81 20.91 5.12 3.99
N PRO A 82 21.18 5.26 2.68
CA PRO A 82 20.18 5.01 1.65
C PRO A 82 19.78 3.53 1.63
N ILE A 83 18.50 3.24 1.58
CA ILE A 83 17.98 1.88 1.40
C ILE A 83 17.77 1.67 -0.11
N ASP A 84 18.78 1.12 -0.75
CA ASP A 84 18.80 0.85 -2.19
C ASP A 84 18.91 -0.66 -2.45
N ILE A 85 17.96 -1.23 -3.16
CA ILE A 85 17.98 -2.65 -3.54
C ILE A 85 17.80 -2.76 -5.05
N ALA A 86 18.70 -3.49 -5.70
CA ALA A 86 18.72 -3.72 -7.15
C ALA A 86 18.66 -2.42 -7.99
N GLY A 87 19.27 -1.34 -7.49
CA GLY A 87 19.29 -0.04 -8.15
C GLY A 87 18.04 0.82 -7.93
N GLU A 88 17.10 0.36 -7.11
CA GLU A 88 15.92 1.12 -6.75
C GLU A 88 16.03 1.67 -5.32
N ARG A 89 15.82 2.99 -5.16
CA ARG A 89 15.75 3.65 -3.86
C ARG A 89 14.39 3.34 -3.21
N LEU A 90 14.41 2.62 -2.09
CA LEU A 90 13.21 2.27 -1.32
C LEU A 90 12.94 3.26 -0.19
N GLY A 91 14.01 3.82 0.40
CA GLY A 91 13.88 4.71 1.55
C GLY A 91 15.22 5.11 2.16
N THR A 92 15.17 5.48 3.42
CA THR A 92 16.34 5.88 4.21
C THR A 92 16.30 5.23 5.58
N LEU A 93 17.42 4.66 6.01
CA LEU A 93 17.67 4.28 7.38
C LEU A 93 18.33 5.48 8.07
N PHE A 94 17.65 6.04 9.06
CA PHE A 94 18.10 7.18 9.84
C PHE A 94 18.39 6.73 11.27
N ILE A 95 19.63 6.88 11.71
CA ILE A 95 20.13 6.42 13.01
C ILE A 95 20.73 7.62 13.71
N TYR A 96 20.41 7.85 15.00
CA TYR A 96 21.00 8.94 15.74
C TYR A 96 21.24 8.57 17.21
N LYS A 97 22.29 9.14 17.78
CA LYS A 97 22.64 9.07 19.21
C LYS A 97 23.18 10.41 19.71
N SER A 98 23.21 10.59 21.03
CA SER A 98 23.80 11.77 21.68
C SER A 98 25.23 11.48 22.15
N ASP A 99 25.99 12.56 22.31
CA ASP A 99 27.25 12.64 23.08
C ASP A 99 28.40 11.73 22.64
N SER A 100 28.26 11.02 21.50
CA SER A 100 29.34 10.19 20.95
C SER A 100 29.30 10.14 19.42
N GLN A 101 30.44 9.87 18.82
CA GLN A 101 30.56 9.66 17.36
C GLN A 101 30.39 8.18 17.03
N TYR A 102 30.04 7.93 15.78
CA TYR A 102 30.02 6.60 15.19
C TYR A 102 31.40 6.23 14.65
N ASP A 103 31.76 4.99 14.83
CA ASP A 103 33.00 4.42 14.30
C ASP A 103 32.75 3.56 13.04
N ILE A 104 33.81 2.92 12.54
CA ILE A 104 33.72 2.11 11.32
C ILE A 104 32.84 0.86 11.51
N ASP A 105 32.82 0.27 12.70
CA ASP A 105 32.03 -0.91 13.00
C ASP A 105 30.54 -0.53 13.03
N ASP A 106 30.20 0.63 13.58
CA ASP A 106 28.85 1.20 13.56
C ASP A 106 28.34 1.41 12.12
N ILE A 107 29.21 1.90 11.23
CA ILE A 107 28.89 2.12 9.81
C ILE A 107 28.61 0.78 9.13
N ILE A 108 29.50 -0.21 9.31
CA ILE A 108 29.33 -1.56 8.74
C ILE A 108 28.02 -2.20 9.20
N LEU A 109 27.70 -2.10 10.49
CA LEU A 109 26.47 -2.61 11.05
C LEU A 109 25.23 -1.90 10.50
N SER A 110 25.32 -0.59 10.28
CA SER A 110 24.25 0.21 9.70
C SER A 110 23.96 -0.20 8.25
N GLU A 111 25.00 -0.40 7.44
CA GLU A 111 24.88 -0.85 6.04
C GLU A 111 24.33 -2.29 5.95
N TYR A 112 24.75 -3.17 6.84
CA TYR A 112 24.19 -4.51 6.95
C TYR A 112 22.70 -4.45 7.34
N GLY A 113 22.36 -3.66 8.37
CA GLY A 113 20.99 -3.44 8.79
C GLY A 113 20.13 -2.86 7.67
N THR A 114 20.66 -1.93 6.89
CA THR A 114 20.00 -1.33 5.73
C THR A 114 19.66 -2.38 4.67
N THR A 115 20.59 -3.31 4.42
CA THR A 115 20.37 -4.40 3.46
C THR A 115 19.22 -5.30 3.92
N VAL A 116 19.18 -5.69 5.19
CA VAL A 116 18.11 -6.52 5.75
C VAL A 116 16.75 -5.82 5.66
N VAL A 117 16.70 -4.55 6.06
CA VAL A 117 15.48 -3.73 5.97
C VAL A 117 15.03 -3.57 4.52
N GLY A 118 15.95 -3.31 3.61
CA GLY A 118 15.66 -3.15 2.19
C GLY A 118 15.08 -4.41 1.55
N LEU A 119 15.62 -5.58 1.88
CA LEU A 119 15.08 -6.86 1.43
C LEU A 119 13.65 -7.10 1.95
N GLU A 120 13.36 -6.75 3.19
CA GLU A 120 12.01 -6.88 3.76
C GLU A 120 11.03 -5.89 3.11
N MET A 121 11.46 -4.64 2.89
CA MET A 121 10.66 -3.65 2.16
C MET A 121 10.32 -4.13 0.74
N MET A 122 11.31 -4.66 0.02
CA MET A 122 11.11 -5.19 -1.33
C MET A 122 10.17 -6.39 -1.33
N ARG A 123 10.29 -7.28 -0.34
CA ARG A 123 9.39 -8.41 -0.15
C ARG A 123 7.94 -7.94 0.04
N SER A 124 7.69 -6.97 0.92
CA SER A 124 6.35 -6.42 1.17
C SER A 124 5.75 -5.80 -0.09
N VAL A 125 6.52 -5.02 -0.86
CA VAL A 125 6.08 -4.45 -2.14
C VAL A 125 5.73 -5.54 -3.16
N ASN A 126 6.54 -6.60 -3.24
CA ASN A 126 6.27 -7.71 -4.16
C ASN A 126 5.02 -8.51 -3.75
N GLU A 127 4.79 -8.71 -2.46
CA GLU A 127 3.60 -9.38 -1.94
C GLU A 127 2.33 -8.56 -2.27
N GLU A 128 2.35 -7.23 -2.05
CA GLU A 128 1.24 -6.33 -2.41
C GLU A 128 0.95 -6.37 -3.92
N ASN A 129 1.98 -6.27 -4.76
CA ASN A 129 1.84 -6.31 -6.22
C ASN A 129 1.31 -7.68 -6.71
N ALA A 130 1.76 -8.78 -6.09
CA ALA A 130 1.29 -10.11 -6.42
C ALA A 130 -0.18 -10.31 -6.03
N GLU A 131 -0.62 -9.77 -4.90
CA GLU A 131 -2.01 -9.80 -4.47
C GLU A 131 -2.91 -9.00 -5.41
N GLU A 132 -2.50 -7.77 -5.78
CA GLU A 132 -3.22 -6.93 -6.72
C GLU A 132 -3.35 -7.60 -8.10
N THR A 133 -2.25 -8.16 -8.61
CA THR A 133 -2.26 -8.91 -9.86
C THR A 133 -3.22 -10.11 -9.79
N ARG A 134 -3.24 -10.83 -8.67
CA ARG A 134 -4.15 -11.95 -8.44
C ARG A 134 -5.61 -11.49 -8.43
N LYS A 135 -5.93 -10.37 -7.77
CA LYS A 135 -7.28 -9.80 -7.76
C LYS A 135 -7.77 -9.48 -9.17
N VAL A 136 -6.93 -8.83 -9.98
CA VAL A 136 -7.21 -8.53 -11.40
C VAL A 136 -7.45 -9.82 -12.20
N GLN A 137 -6.60 -10.82 -12.03
CA GLN A 137 -6.73 -12.10 -12.76
C GLN A 137 -8.03 -12.85 -12.42
N ILE A 138 -8.43 -12.86 -11.14
CA ILE A 138 -9.69 -13.47 -10.69
C ILE A 138 -10.87 -12.81 -11.41
N VAL A 139 -10.93 -11.48 -11.42
CA VAL A 139 -12.02 -10.73 -12.05
C VAL A 139 -12.04 -10.97 -13.56
N LYS A 140 -10.91 -10.87 -14.25
CA LYS A 140 -10.81 -11.14 -15.70
C LYS A 140 -11.23 -12.55 -16.06
N SER A 141 -10.82 -13.53 -15.27
CA SER A 141 -11.23 -14.92 -15.45
C SER A 141 -12.74 -15.08 -15.27
N ALA A 142 -13.32 -14.48 -14.22
CA ALA A 142 -14.77 -14.53 -14.02
C ALA A 142 -15.53 -13.92 -15.21
N ILE A 143 -15.12 -12.74 -15.67
CA ILE A 143 -15.71 -12.05 -16.83
C ILE A 143 -15.61 -12.91 -18.09
N SER A 144 -14.49 -13.57 -18.34
CA SER A 144 -14.28 -14.41 -19.53
C SER A 144 -15.20 -15.63 -19.60
N THR A 145 -15.80 -16.06 -18.49
CA THR A 145 -16.78 -17.15 -18.44
C THR A 145 -18.19 -16.73 -18.81
N LEU A 146 -18.46 -15.42 -18.86
CA LEU A 146 -19.79 -14.89 -19.15
C LEU A 146 -20.10 -14.93 -20.64
N SER A 147 -21.34 -15.26 -20.97
CA SER A 147 -21.89 -14.94 -22.28
C SER A 147 -22.14 -13.44 -22.42
N PHE A 148 -22.39 -12.97 -23.65
CA PHE A 148 -22.66 -11.55 -23.89
C PHE A 148 -23.83 -11.03 -23.06
N SER A 149 -24.94 -11.75 -22.98
CA SER A 149 -26.10 -11.33 -22.17
C SER A 149 -25.85 -11.39 -20.66
N GLU A 150 -24.99 -12.32 -20.21
CA GLU A 150 -24.59 -12.38 -18.79
C GLU A 150 -23.66 -11.21 -18.45
N LEU A 151 -22.77 -10.81 -19.34
CA LEU A 151 -21.90 -9.65 -19.16
C LEU A 151 -22.71 -8.36 -19.09
N GLU A 152 -23.68 -8.16 -19.99
CA GLU A 152 -24.63 -7.03 -19.92
C GLU A 152 -25.37 -7.02 -18.58
N ALA A 153 -25.86 -8.18 -18.13
CA ALA A 153 -26.51 -8.30 -16.83
C ALA A 153 -25.63 -7.84 -15.68
N ILE A 154 -24.36 -8.28 -15.66
CA ILE A 154 -23.40 -7.91 -14.63
C ILE A 154 -23.12 -6.40 -14.66
N ILE A 155 -22.89 -5.81 -15.82
CA ILE A 155 -22.66 -4.36 -15.95
C ILE A 155 -23.84 -3.59 -15.33
N HIS A 156 -25.08 -3.94 -15.66
CA HIS A 156 -26.25 -3.25 -15.10
C HIS A 156 -26.46 -3.50 -13.60
N ILE A 157 -26.10 -4.70 -13.10
CA ILE A 157 -26.14 -5.00 -11.68
C ILE A 157 -25.19 -4.07 -10.92
N PHE A 158 -23.97 -3.92 -11.40
CA PHE A 158 -22.94 -3.09 -10.75
C PHE A 158 -23.20 -1.58 -10.91
N GLU A 159 -23.93 -1.17 -11.94
CA GLU A 159 -24.43 0.21 -12.10
C GLU A 159 -25.54 0.57 -11.09
N GLU A 160 -26.39 -0.39 -10.74
CA GLU A 160 -27.43 -0.18 -9.71
C GLU A 160 -26.93 -0.35 -8.29
N LEU A 161 -25.78 -0.97 -8.10
CA LEU A 161 -25.20 -1.17 -6.79
C LEU A 161 -24.59 0.16 -6.29
N ASP A 162 -25.14 0.69 -5.22
CA ASP A 162 -24.62 1.91 -4.58
C ASP A 162 -23.52 1.52 -3.57
N GLY A 163 -22.26 1.55 -4.03
CA GLY A 163 -21.09 1.13 -3.25
C GLY A 163 -20.79 -0.36 -3.36
N ASN A 164 -20.26 -0.94 -2.28
CA ASN A 164 -19.74 -2.32 -2.27
C ASN A 164 -20.79 -3.38 -1.91
N GLU A 165 -21.99 -2.99 -1.52
CA GLU A 165 -23.07 -3.92 -1.16
C GLU A 165 -24.46 -3.31 -1.35
N GLY A 166 -25.46 -4.16 -1.60
CA GLY A 166 -26.84 -3.69 -1.75
C GLY A 166 -27.81 -4.83 -2.05
N ILE A 167 -29.12 -4.47 -2.05
CA ILE A 167 -30.18 -5.41 -2.42
C ILE A 167 -30.72 -5.05 -3.80
N LEU A 168 -30.69 -5.99 -4.69
CA LEU A 168 -31.14 -5.85 -6.07
C LEU A 168 -32.29 -6.78 -6.39
N VAL A 169 -33.24 -6.31 -7.21
CA VAL A 169 -34.38 -7.11 -7.66
C VAL A 169 -34.11 -7.59 -9.08
N ALA A 170 -33.64 -8.85 -9.20
CA ALA A 170 -33.23 -9.44 -10.48
C ALA A 170 -34.28 -9.35 -11.60
N SER A 171 -35.59 -9.45 -11.28
CA SER A 171 -36.66 -9.28 -12.27
C SER A 171 -36.73 -7.86 -12.84
N LYS A 172 -36.53 -6.82 -12.00
CA LYS A 172 -36.52 -5.42 -12.49
C LYS A 172 -35.36 -5.15 -13.44
N ILE A 173 -34.19 -5.71 -13.15
CA ILE A 173 -33.01 -5.59 -14.03
C ILE A 173 -33.28 -6.35 -15.32
N ALA A 174 -33.80 -7.59 -15.23
CA ALA A 174 -34.15 -8.41 -16.37
C ALA A 174 -35.11 -7.71 -17.34
N ASP A 175 -36.18 -7.12 -16.81
CA ASP A 175 -37.19 -6.40 -17.59
C ASP A 175 -36.60 -5.15 -18.26
N ARG A 176 -35.68 -4.43 -17.61
CA ARG A 176 -35.03 -3.22 -18.14
C ARG A 176 -34.08 -3.53 -19.29
N VAL A 177 -33.32 -4.62 -19.16
CA VAL A 177 -32.25 -5.00 -20.12
C VAL A 177 -32.80 -5.89 -21.24
N GLY A 178 -34.04 -6.40 -21.09
CA GLY A 178 -34.62 -7.30 -22.07
C GLY A 178 -34.06 -8.73 -22.06
N ILE A 179 -33.57 -9.17 -20.88
CA ILE A 179 -33.05 -10.52 -20.65
C ILE A 179 -33.92 -11.30 -19.66
N THR A 180 -33.66 -12.58 -19.50
CA THR A 180 -34.43 -13.40 -18.57
C THR A 180 -33.78 -13.36 -17.16
N ARG A 181 -34.60 -13.52 -16.11
CA ARG A 181 -34.12 -13.63 -14.72
C ARG A 181 -33.07 -14.74 -14.55
N SER A 182 -33.18 -15.84 -15.32
CA SER A 182 -32.23 -16.95 -15.25
C SER A 182 -30.82 -16.54 -15.71
N VAL A 183 -30.70 -15.65 -16.69
CA VAL A 183 -29.40 -15.09 -17.14
C VAL A 183 -28.73 -14.34 -15.99
N ILE A 184 -29.47 -13.47 -15.30
CA ILE A 184 -28.96 -12.72 -14.13
C ILE A 184 -28.51 -13.67 -13.03
N VAL A 185 -29.33 -14.67 -12.68
CA VAL A 185 -28.99 -15.64 -11.62
C VAL A 185 -27.74 -16.44 -11.99
N ASN A 186 -27.59 -16.84 -13.25
CA ASN A 186 -26.42 -17.57 -13.72
C ASN A 186 -25.15 -16.69 -13.69
N ALA A 187 -25.27 -15.44 -14.12
CA ALA A 187 -24.17 -14.49 -14.07
C ALA A 187 -23.68 -14.24 -12.62
N LEU A 188 -24.61 -14.00 -11.69
CA LEU A 188 -24.28 -13.84 -10.27
C LEU A 188 -23.62 -15.10 -9.69
N ARG A 189 -24.14 -16.31 -10.02
CA ARG A 189 -23.55 -17.57 -9.56
C ARG A 189 -22.11 -17.77 -10.06
N LYS A 190 -21.82 -17.39 -11.31
CA LYS A 190 -20.45 -17.44 -11.85
C LYS A 190 -19.50 -16.50 -11.11
N PHE A 191 -19.94 -15.29 -10.83
CA PHE A 191 -19.16 -14.31 -10.05
C PHE A 191 -18.96 -14.73 -8.59
N GLU A 192 -19.97 -15.31 -7.97
CA GLU A 192 -19.89 -15.88 -6.63
C GLU A 192 -18.93 -17.08 -6.58
N SER A 193 -19.03 -18.00 -7.57
CA SER A 193 -18.12 -19.15 -7.68
C SER A 193 -16.66 -18.74 -7.91
N ALA A 194 -16.44 -17.61 -8.56
CA ALA A 194 -15.10 -17.02 -8.74
C ALA A 194 -14.59 -16.23 -7.53
N GLY A 195 -15.44 -16.05 -6.50
CA GLY A 195 -15.07 -15.25 -5.32
C GLY A 195 -15.03 -13.74 -5.56
N VAL A 196 -15.68 -13.24 -6.61
CA VAL A 196 -15.78 -11.80 -6.90
C VAL A 196 -16.83 -11.13 -6.05
N ILE A 197 -17.95 -11.83 -5.81
CA ILE A 197 -19.06 -11.38 -4.97
C ILE A 197 -19.50 -12.47 -4.00
N GLU A 198 -20.25 -12.07 -2.99
CA GLU A 198 -21.13 -12.93 -2.20
C GLU A 198 -22.58 -12.57 -2.50
N SER A 199 -23.46 -13.55 -2.71
CA SER A 199 -24.87 -13.32 -2.96
C SER A 199 -25.77 -14.10 -2.00
N ARG A 200 -26.84 -13.47 -1.53
CA ARG A 200 -27.83 -14.11 -0.64
C ARG A 200 -29.25 -13.73 -1.06
N SER A 201 -30.11 -14.72 -1.20
CA SER A 201 -31.53 -14.47 -1.46
C SER A 201 -32.18 -13.87 -0.22
N SER A 202 -32.83 -12.72 -0.40
CA SER A 202 -33.64 -12.03 0.63
C SER A 202 -35.14 -12.22 0.40
N GLY A 203 -35.55 -13.32 -0.22
CA GLY A 203 -36.93 -13.66 -0.52
C GLY A 203 -37.59 -12.62 -1.43
N MET A 204 -38.77 -12.09 -1.03
CA MET A 204 -39.48 -11.09 -1.81
C MET A 204 -38.76 -9.74 -1.94
N LYS A 205 -37.78 -9.44 -1.09
CA LYS A 205 -36.99 -8.20 -1.13
C LYS A 205 -35.94 -8.17 -2.23
N GLY A 206 -35.57 -9.33 -2.81
CA GLY A 206 -34.57 -9.43 -3.84
C GLY A 206 -33.36 -10.27 -3.47
N THR A 207 -32.24 -9.98 -4.07
CA THR A 207 -30.93 -10.62 -3.81
C THR A 207 -29.98 -9.58 -3.20
N TYR A 208 -29.47 -9.85 -2.01
CA TYR A 208 -28.37 -9.10 -1.42
C TYR A 208 -27.08 -9.51 -2.11
N ILE A 209 -26.26 -8.53 -2.48
CA ILE A 209 -24.95 -8.71 -3.10
C ILE A 209 -23.93 -7.92 -2.29
N LYS A 210 -22.79 -8.56 -2.04
CA LYS A 210 -21.61 -7.93 -1.45
C LYS A 210 -20.40 -8.17 -2.36
N VAL A 211 -19.71 -7.12 -2.73
CA VAL A 211 -18.48 -7.19 -3.53
C VAL A 211 -17.32 -7.59 -2.62
N LEU A 212 -16.61 -8.65 -2.98
CA LEU A 212 -15.44 -9.17 -2.29
C LEU A 212 -14.13 -8.73 -2.96
N ASN A 213 -14.19 -8.44 -4.26
CA ASN A 213 -13.06 -8.00 -5.07
C ASN A 213 -13.41 -6.70 -5.80
N ASP A 214 -12.96 -5.60 -5.28
CA ASP A 214 -13.27 -4.23 -5.72
C ASP A 214 -12.72 -3.87 -7.11
N VAL A 215 -11.70 -4.57 -7.58
CA VAL A 215 -11.15 -4.42 -8.95
C VAL A 215 -12.22 -4.64 -10.03
N VAL A 216 -13.30 -5.34 -9.70
CA VAL A 216 -14.42 -5.58 -10.63
C VAL A 216 -15.04 -4.30 -11.18
N PHE A 217 -15.09 -3.24 -10.39
CA PHE A 217 -15.65 -1.96 -10.84
C PHE A 217 -14.83 -1.33 -11.96
N ASP A 218 -13.51 -1.36 -11.86
CA ASP A 218 -12.63 -0.78 -12.87
C ASP A 218 -12.57 -1.62 -14.14
N GLU A 219 -12.55 -2.95 -14.02
CA GLU A 219 -12.59 -3.86 -15.18
C GLU A 219 -13.92 -3.74 -15.94
N LEU A 220 -15.05 -3.64 -15.26
CA LEU A 220 -16.35 -3.45 -15.93
C LEU A 220 -16.46 -2.07 -16.58
N LYS A 221 -15.94 -1.00 -15.98
CA LYS A 221 -15.86 0.33 -16.59
C LYS A 221 -15.02 0.32 -17.86
N ALA A 222 -13.85 -0.35 -17.84
CA ALA A 222 -12.97 -0.46 -18.99
C ALA A 222 -13.67 -1.18 -20.17
N ILE A 223 -14.39 -2.26 -19.89
CA ILE A 223 -15.15 -3.01 -20.92
C ILE A 223 -16.26 -2.14 -21.51
N LYS A 224 -17.01 -1.41 -20.68
CA LYS A 224 -18.08 -0.53 -21.14
C LYS A 224 -17.54 0.59 -22.04
N ALA A 225 -16.44 1.21 -21.66
CA ALA A 225 -15.78 2.23 -22.47
C ALA A 225 -15.33 1.69 -23.85
N SER A 226 -14.78 0.48 -23.88
CA SER A 226 -14.36 -0.18 -25.11
C SER A 226 -15.54 -0.49 -26.04
N ASN A 227 -16.66 -0.95 -25.48
CA ASN A 227 -17.88 -1.25 -26.25
C ASN A 227 -18.59 0.01 -26.77
N SER A 228 -18.46 1.15 -26.10
CA SER A 228 -19.05 2.43 -26.53
C SER A 228 -18.31 3.05 -27.71
N ASN A 229 -17.03 2.74 -27.90
CA ASN A 229 -16.21 3.23 -29.03
C ASN A 229 -16.36 2.42 -30.32
N LEU A 230 -17.11 1.31 -30.29
CA LEU A 230 -17.35 0.41 -31.43
C LEU A 230 -18.73 0.61 -32.07
N LYS A 231 -19.52 1.54 -31.57
CA LYS A 231 -20.80 1.99 -32.13
C LYS A 231 -20.68 3.35 -32.79
#